data_e65976541b0d90f51213aab84872ae2e
#
_entry.id   e65976541b0d90f51213aab84872ae2e
#
_cell.length_a   1.000
_cell.length_b   1.000
_cell.length_c   1.000
_cell.angle_alpha   90.00
_cell.angle_beta   90.00
_cell.angle_gamma   90.00
#
_symmetry.space_group_name_H-M   'P 1'
#
loop_
_entity.id
_entity.type
_entity.pdbx_description
1 polymer ?
#
loop_
_entity_poly.entity_id
_entity_poly.type
_entity_poly.pdbx_seq_one_letter_code
_entity_poly.pdbx_strand_id
1 'polypeptide(L)' 'MQEQYYGIGETAGKIYKTLETKGEMTLARLLKEVGTDEALFNQAIGWLARENNINFGKIGRIVKVSLLKG' A
#
# COMPACT_ATOMS: atom_id res chain seq x y z
N MET A 1 -11.89 -17.52 -6.46
CA MET A 1 -11.76 -16.66 -7.51
C MET A 1 -12.05 -15.21 -7.21
N GLN A 2 -13.25 -14.86 -6.86
CA GLN A 2 -13.57 -13.53 -6.45
C GLN A 2 -12.85 -13.14 -5.19
N GLU A 3 -12.49 -14.11 -4.38
CA GLU A 3 -11.83 -13.85 -3.12
C GLU A 3 -10.54 -13.05 -3.30
N GLN A 4 -9.83 -13.33 -4.40
CA GLN A 4 -8.59 -12.62 -4.66
C GLN A 4 -8.84 -11.14 -4.88
N TYR A 5 -9.89 -10.84 -5.63
CA TYR A 5 -10.19 -9.44 -5.91
C TYR A 5 -10.68 -8.72 -4.68
N TYR A 6 -11.49 -9.40 -3.88
CA TYR A 6 -11.92 -8.82 -2.61
C TYR A 6 -10.74 -8.57 -1.71
N GLY A 7 -9.83 -9.54 -1.64
CA GLY A 7 -8.64 -9.40 -0.82
C GLY A 7 -7.80 -8.22 -1.24
N ILE A 8 -7.60 -8.05 -2.54
CA ILE A 8 -6.81 -6.94 -3.07
C ILE A 8 -7.48 -5.61 -2.74
N GLY A 9 -8.78 -5.50 -3.00
CA GLY A 9 -9.51 -4.28 -2.73
C GLY A 9 -9.53 -3.92 -1.27
N GLU A 10 -9.77 -4.91 -0.42
CA GLU A 10 -9.78 -4.71 1.01
C GLU A 10 -8.43 -4.26 1.52
N THR A 11 -7.37 -4.94 1.06
CA THR A 11 -6.03 -4.60 1.45
C THR A 11 -5.64 -3.22 0.96
N ALA A 12 -6.00 -2.89 -0.28
CA ALA A 12 -5.75 -1.57 -0.83
C ALA A 12 -6.43 -0.49 0.02
N GLY A 13 -7.65 -0.76 0.46
CA GLY A 13 -8.37 0.15 1.32
C GLY A 13 -7.67 0.37 2.65
N LYS A 14 -7.16 -0.71 3.23
CA LYS A 14 -6.42 -0.62 4.49
C LYS A 14 -5.13 0.17 4.32
N ILE A 15 -4.43 -0.06 3.22
CA ILE A 15 -3.20 0.67 2.92
C ILE A 15 -3.50 2.15 2.80
N TYR A 16 -4.51 2.48 2.02
CA TYR A 16 -4.89 3.88 1.82
C TYR A 16 -5.22 4.55 3.14
N LYS A 17 -6.05 3.89 3.94
CA LYS A 17 -6.47 4.44 5.21
C LYS A 17 -5.31 4.61 6.17
N THR A 18 -4.39 3.66 6.18
CA THR A 18 -3.22 3.72 7.05
C THR A 18 -2.36 4.92 6.66
N LEU A 19 -2.13 5.11 5.37
CA LEU A 19 -1.34 6.24 4.91
C LEU A 19 -2.05 7.57 5.15
N GLU A 20 -3.36 7.55 5.04
CA GLU A 20 -4.15 8.75 5.29
C GLU A 20 -4.05 9.17 6.75
N THR A 21 -4.11 8.20 7.63
CA THR A 21 -4.12 8.46 9.07
C THR A 21 -2.72 8.72 9.61
N LYS A 22 -1.75 7.94 9.18
CA LYS A 22 -0.41 7.98 9.76
C LYS A 22 0.62 8.69 8.90
N GLY A 23 0.30 8.93 7.64
CA GLY A 23 1.21 9.63 6.74
C GLY A 23 2.22 8.72 6.10
N GLU A 24 3.22 9.33 5.48
CA GLU A 24 4.26 8.61 4.78
C GLU A 24 5.00 7.64 5.70
N MET A 25 5.29 6.46 5.19
CA MET A 25 6.07 5.49 5.94
C MET A 25 6.80 4.57 4.99
N THR A 26 7.74 3.79 5.52
CA THR A 26 8.46 2.83 4.71
C THR A 26 7.53 1.71 4.28
N LEU A 27 7.86 1.09 3.15
CA LEU A 27 7.08 -0.02 2.64
C LEU A 27 7.03 -1.17 3.65
N ALA A 28 8.17 -1.45 4.28
CA ALA A 28 8.25 -2.52 5.26
C ALA A 28 7.34 -2.25 6.45
N ARG A 29 7.31 -1.02 6.93
CA ARG A 29 6.45 -0.66 8.03
C ARG A 29 4.99 -0.72 7.65
N LEU A 30 4.68 -0.28 6.44
CA LEU A 30 3.32 -0.31 5.96
C LEU A 30 2.78 -1.73 5.91
N LEU A 31 3.60 -2.68 5.44
CA LEU A 31 3.21 -4.08 5.43
C LEU A 31 2.87 -4.55 6.84
N LYS A 32 3.68 -4.16 7.81
CA LYS A 32 3.47 -4.53 9.19
C LYS A 32 2.19 -3.93 9.75
N GLU A 33 1.95 -2.66 9.44
CA GLU A 33 0.78 -1.96 9.94
C GLU A 33 -0.51 -2.55 9.36
N VAL A 34 -0.48 -2.91 8.10
CA VAL A 34 -1.65 -3.46 7.44
C VAL A 34 -1.94 -4.89 7.90
N GLY A 35 -0.89 -5.65 8.19
CA GLY A 35 -1.03 -6.97 8.80
C GLY A 35 -1.60 -8.03 7.88
N THR A 36 -1.27 -7.97 6.60
CA THR A 36 -1.71 -8.98 5.65
C THR A 36 -0.49 -9.72 5.11
N ASP A 37 -0.70 -10.78 4.34
CA ASP A 37 0.43 -11.49 3.78
C ASP A 37 1.09 -10.66 2.68
N GLU A 38 2.37 -10.93 2.47
CA GLU A 38 3.18 -10.10 1.60
C GLU A 38 2.72 -10.13 0.16
N ALA A 39 2.29 -11.29 -0.32
CA ALA A 39 1.85 -11.41 -1.70
C ALA A 39 0.63 -10.52 -1.96
N LEU A 40 -0.33 -10.59 -1.07
CA LEU A 40 -1.54 -9.80 -1.19
C LEU A 40 -1.24 -8.31 -1.05
N PHE A 41 -0.34 -7.99 -0.12
CA PHE A 41 0.10 -6.62 0.08
C PHE A 41 0.72 -6.06 -1.20
N ASN A 42 1.62 -6.83 -1.82
CA ASN A 42 2.29 -6.38 -3.04
C ASN A 42 1.31 -6.18 -4.19
N GLN A 43 0.31 -7.04 -4.28
CA GLN A 43 -0.73 -6.88 -5.29
C GLN A 43 -1.53 -5.61 -5.06
N ALA A 44 -1.87 -5.33 -3.81
CA ALA A 44 -2.63 -4.15 -3.47
C ALA A 44 -1.82 -2.87 -3.70
N ILE A 45 -0.54 -2.91 -3.39
CA ILE A 45 0.37 -1.79 -3.64
C ILE A 45 0.43 -1.50 -5.14
N GLY A 46 0.57 -2.56 -5.95
CA GLY A 46 0.57 -2.41 -7.40
C GLY A 46 -0.73 -1.79 -7.91
N TRP A 47 -1.84 -2.22 -7.34
CA TRP A 47 -3.14 -1.69 -7.70
C TRP A 47 -3.23 -0.19 -7.41
N LEU A 48 -2.82 0.21 -6.20
CA LEU A 48 -2.89 1.61 -5.81
C LEU A 48 -1.95 2.47 -6.65
N ALA A 49 -0.77 1.95 -6.96
CA ALA A 49 0.18 2.67 -7.80
C ALA A 49 -0.37 2.86 -9.21
N ARG A 50 -1.01 1.84 -9.72
CA ARG A 50 -1.60 1.86 -11.05
C ARG A 50 -2.72 2.89 -11.14
N GLU A 51 -3.44 3.06 -10.03
CA GLU A 51 -4.54 4.03 -9.95
C GLU A 51 -4.06 5.42 -9.58
N ASN A 52 -2.76 5.60 -9.46
CA ASN A 52 -2.16 6.90 -9.10
C ASN A 52 -2.62 7.39 -7.73
N ASN A 53 -2.83 6.47 -6.81
CA ASN A 53 -3.26 6.83 -5.46
C ASN A 53 -2.10 6.95 -4.50
N ILE A 54 -0.97 6.35 -4.83
CA ILE A 54 0.20 6.39 -3.95
C ILE A 54 1.43 6.78 -4.74
N ASN A 55 2.42 7.27 -4.01
CA ASN A 55 3.68 7.68 -4.56
C ASN A 55 4.80 6.96 -3.83
N PHE A 56 5.88 6.67 -4.53
CA PHE A 56 7.04 6.00 -3.95
C PHE A 56 8.23 6.95 -3.93
N GLY A 57 8.94 6.94 -2.81
CA GLY A 57 10.21 7.63 -2.72
C GLY A 57 11.26 6.63 -2.30
N LYS A 58 12.43 6.70 -2.92
CA LYS A 58 13.51 5.77 -2.60
C LYS A 58 14.71 6.54 -2.09
N ILE A 59 15.19 6.14 -0.91
CA ILE A 59 16.39 6.71 -0.33
C ILE A 59 17.29 5.54 0.01
N GLY A 60 18.38 5.39 -0.75
CA GLY A 60 19.23 4.22 -0.61
C GLY A 60 18.45 2.96 -0.91
N ARG A 61 18.31 2.08 0.06
CA ARG A 61 17.55 0.84 -0.09
C ARG A 61 16.17 0.95 0.51
N ILE A 62 15.83 2.11 1.05
CA ILE A 62 14.57 2.29 1.74
C ILE A 62 13.56 2.88 0.77
N VAL A 63 12.42 2.21 0.67
CA VAL A 63 11.32 2.69 -0.15
C VAL A 63 10.25 3.24 0.78
N LYS A 64 9.87 4.47 0.56
CA LYS A 64 8.80 5.12 1.31
C LYS A 64 7.57 5.24 0.43
N VAL A 65 6.41 5.18 1.06
CA VAL A 65 5.13 5.24 0.38
C VAL A 65 4.31 6.36 1.00
N SER A 66 3.68 7.14 0.16
CA SER A 66 2.79 8.20 0.61
C SER A 66 1.60 8.29 -0.33
N LEU A 67 0.55 8.96 0.13
CA LEU A 67 -0.60 9.19 -0.72
C LEU A 67 -0.30 10.28 -1.72
N LEU A 68 -0.78 10.09 -2.94
CA LEU A 68 -0.74 11.12 -3.96
C LEU A 68 -1.97 11.99 -3.78
N LYS A 69 -1.75 13.25 -3.57
CA LYS A 69 -2.84 14.20 -3.49
C LYS A 69 -2.88 14.95 -4.80
N GLY A 70 -3.88 14.65 -5.54
CA GLY A 70 -3.90 15.19 -6.84
C GLY A 70 -4.67 16.39 -7.06
#